data_d605aa9bfe53f257cdfe0e1ef74f6651
#
_entry.id   d605aa9bfe53f257cdfe0e1ef74f6651
#
_cell.length_a   1.000
_cell.length_b   1.000
_cell.length_c   1.000
_cell.angle_alpha   90.00
_cell.angle_beta   90.00
_cell.angle_gamma   90.00
#
_symmetry.space_group_name_H-M   'P 1'
#
loop_
_entity.id
_entity.type
_entity.pdbx_description
1 polymer ?
#
loop_
_entity_poly.entity_id
_entity_poly.type
_entity_poly.pdbx_seq_one_letter_code
_entity_poly.pdbx_strand_id
1 'polypeptide(L)'
;MFTNKDIEYRSIFVINCIHERDLRVSNGELLLEDVEQRKTLTKMPFQKILALFVIGHIRITTPLIDKCKKFNVALIVVNQSFRPVFYWANSAEANYLLRQKQYAFSKDDISIAKVLVKNKIKNQVETLKKTRKTDSVTKSAIDFCTDCESRLSTTNQYNSLMGIEGLAAKEY
;
A
#
# COMPACT_ATOMS: atom_id res chain seq x y z
N MET A 1 -12.35 9.12 5.55
CA MET A 1 -12.34 7.88 4.75
C MET A 1 -12.20 8.26 3.29
N PHE A 2 -11.39 7.57 2.51
CA PHE A 2 -11.28 7.82 1.07
C PHE A 2 -12.53 7.32 0.34
N THR A 3 -12.97 8.08 -0.65
CA THR A 3 -14.09 7.73 -1.53
C THR A 3 -13.56 7.13 -2.84
N ASN A 4 -14.43 6.51 -3.64
CA ASN A 4 -14.05 6.01 -4.97
C ASN A 4 -13.55 7.14 -5.87
N LYS A 5 -14.14 8.34 -5.75
CA LYS A 5 -13.69 9.54 -6.48
C LYS A 5 -12.27 9.97 -6.07
N ASP A 6 -11.92 9.87 -4.78
CA ASP A 6 -10.57 10.17 -4.33
C ASP A 6 -9.55 9.24 -5.00
N ILE A 7 -9.87 7.96 -5.14
CA ILE A 7 -8.98 6.96 -5.77
C ILE A 7 -8.85 7.23 -7.27
N GLU A 8 -9.91 7.69 -7.92
CA GLU A 8 -9.94 7.94 -9.36
C GLU A 8 -9.19 9.23 -9.74
N TYR A 9 -9.34 10.31 -8.95
CA TYR A 9 -8.83 11.65 -9.31
C TYR A 9 -7.59 12.10 -8.55
N ARG A 10 -7.12 11.34 -7.56
CA ARG A 10 -5.96 11.69 -6.72
C ARG A 10 -4.89 10.63 -6.86
N SER A 11 -3.63 11.04 -6.72
CA SER A 11 -2.47 10.17 -6.91
C SER A 11 -1.68 9.99 -5.63
N ILE A 12 -1.00 8.85 -5.51
CA ILE A 12 0.02 8.64 -4.48
C ILE A 12 1.30 9.31 -4.96
N PHE A 13 1.82 10.21 -4.14
CA PHE A 13 3.06 10.92 -4.42
C PHE A 13 4.19 10.30 -3.62
N VAL A 14 5.11 9.62 -4.31
CA VAL A 14 6.26 8.93 -3.70
C VAL A 14 7.47 9.85 -3.76
N ILE A 15 8.08 10.10 -2.61
CA ILE A 15 9.26 10.97 -2.45
C ILE A 15 10.39 10.13 -1.89
N ASN A 16 11.44 9.94 -2.68
CA ASN A 16 12.66 9.28 -2.22
C ASN A 16 13.68 10.33 -1.78
N CYS A 17 13.99 10.37 -0.49
CA CYS A 17 14.91 11.30 0.13
C CYS A 17 16.31 10.68 0.29
N ILE A 18 16.92 10.24 -0.82
CA ILE A 18 18.34 9.81 -0.84
C ILE A 18 19.25 11.03 -0.57
N HIS A 19 18.85 12.20 -1.04
CA HIS A 19 19.49 13.50 -0.77
C HIS A 19 18.63 14.32 0.18
N GLU A 20 19.19 15.30 0.87
CA GLU A 20 18.43 16.20 1.75
C GLU A 20 17.34 16.93 0.98
N ARG A 21 16.10 16.64 1.33
CA ARG A 21 14.90 17.24 0.75
C ARG A 21 14.01 17.83 1.84
N ASP A 22 13.42 18.97 1.53
CA ASP A 22 12.43 19.62 2.38
C ASP A 22 11.05 19.54 1.74
N LEU A 23 10.07 19.17 2.57
CA LEU A 23 8.65 19.29 2.24
C LEU A 23 8.06 20.49 2.97
N ARG A 24 7.61 21.47 2.20
CA ARG A 24 6.99 22.68 2.71
C ARG A 24 5.60 22.90 2.13
N VAL A 25 4.86 23.77 2.79
CA VAL A 25 3.63 24.33 2.26
C VAL A 25 3.91 25.75 1.80
N SER A 26 3.66 26.05 0.54
CA SER A 26 3.76 27.39 -0.03
C SER A 26 2.52 27.67 -0.87
N ASN A 27 1.88 28.83 -0.64
CA ASN A 27 0.66 29.26 -1.34
C ASN A 27 -0.47 28.22 -1.37
N GLY A 28 -0.55 27.39 -0.33
CA GLY A 28 -1.57 26.34 -0.23
C GLY A 28 -1.24 25.04 -0.98
N GLU A 29 -0.09 24.95 -1.62
CA GLU A 29 0.41 23.78 -2.34
C GLU A 29 1.54 23.08 -1.57
N LEU A 30 1.73 21.80 -1.86
CA LEU A 30 2.91 21.05 -1.45
C LEU A 30 4.11 21.48 -2.31
N LEU A 31 5.20 21.80 -1.68
CA LEU A 31 6.47 22.15 -2.32
C LEU A 31 7.53 21.14 -1.90
N LEU A 32 8.15 20.49 -2.87
CA LEU A 32 9.32 19.65 -2.68
C LEU A 32 10.56 20.41 -3.16
N GLU A 33 11.52 20.59 -2.28
CA GLU A 33 12.76 21.30 -2.57
C GLU A 33 13.97 20.39 -2.33
N ASP A 34 14.96 20.56 -3.17
CA ASP A 34 16.31 20.06 -2.95
C ASP A 34 17.06 21.10 -2.11
N VAL A 35 17.53 20.68 -0.94
CA VAL A 35 18.19 21.59 0.02
C VAL A 35 19.57 22.00 -0.46
N GLU A 36 20.33 21.08 -1.06
CA GLU A 36 21.69 21.31 -1.55
C GLU A 36 21.70 22.28 -2.74
N GLN A 37 20.81 22.02 -3.70
CA GLN A 37 20.72 22.81 -4.93
C GLN A 37 19.84 24.06 -4.78
N ARG A 38 19.15 24.23 -3.65
CA ARG A 38 18.15 25.30 -3.41
C ARG A 38 17.11 25.40 -4.54
N LYS A 39 16.73 24.26 -5.10
CA LYS A 39 15.86 24.20 -6.27
C LYS A 39 14.53 23.55 -5.90
N THR A 40 13.45 24.17 -6.34
CA THR A 40 12.13 23.53 -6.29
C THR A 40 12.07 22.41 -7.32
N LEU A 41 11.85 21.18 -6.85
CA LEU A 41 11.72 20.00 -7.69
C LEU A 41 10.29 19.84 -8.20
N THR A 42 9.32 20.08 -7.34
CA THR A 42 7.89 19.86 -7.68
C THR A 42 7.00 20.73 -6.82
N LYS A 43 5.90 21.20 -7.43
CA LYS A 43 4.75 21.81 -6.75
C LYS A 43 3.51 20.99 -7.06
N MET A 44 2.69 20.74 -6.04
CA MET A 44 1.46 19.96 -6.22
C MET A 44 0.35 20.43 -5.30
N PRO A 45 -0.85 20.69 -5.81
CA PRO A 45 -2.00 21.03 -4.99
C PRO A 45 -2.45 19.82 -4.17
N PHE A 46 -2.76 20.04 -2.89
CA PHE A 46 -3.18 18.97 -1.98
C PHE A 46 -4.42 18.22 -2.43
N GLN A 47 -5.28 18.86 -3.21
CA GLN A 47 -6.50 18.25 -3.77
C GLN A 47 -6.20 17.07 -4.72
N LYS A 48 -5.03 17.07 -5.36
CA LYS A 48 -4.60 16.00 -6.28
C LYS A 48 -3.82 14.88 -5.59
N ILE A 49 -3.54 15.02 -4.29
CA ILE A 49 -2.75 14.05 -3.53
C ILE A 49 -3.68 13.15 -2.74
N LEU A 50 -3.60 11.84 -2.93
CA LEU A 50 -4.25 10.83 -2.12
C LEU A 50 -3.40 10.48 -0.89
N ALA A 51 -2.12 10.24 -1.14
CA ALA A 51 -1.15 9.92 -0.10
C ALA A 51 0.24 10.46 -0.45
N LEU A 52 0.97 10.89 0.58
CA LEU A 52 2.40 11.17 0.53
C LEU A 52 3.15 9.97 1.12
N PHE A 53 3.95 9.32 0.29
CA PHE A 53 4.80 8.22 0.71
C PHE A 53 6.26 8.68 0.65
N VAL A 54 6.86 8.86 1.82
CA VAL A 54 8.20 9.42 1.97
C VAL A 54 9.18 8.35 2.41
N ILE A 55 10.27 8.19 1.68
CA ILE A 55 11.33 7.21 1.96
C ILE A 55 12.59 7.97 2.37
N GLY A 56 13.10 7.69 3.56
CA GLY A 56 14.34 8.27 4.08
C GLY A 56 14.13 9.44 5.04
N HIS A 57 15.12 10.33 5.13
CA HIS A 57 15.12 11.42 6.09
C HIS A 57 14.50 12.68 5.50
N ILE A 58 13.49 13.23 6.17
CA ILE A 58 12.81 14.44 5.73
C ILE A 58 12.41 15.30 6.93
N ARG A 59 12.38 16.60 6.74
CA ARG A 59 11.78 17.54 7.69
C ARG A 59 10.29 17.68 7.41
N ILE A 60 9.49 17.48 8.44
CA ILE A 60 8.03 17.62 8.39
C ILE A 60 7.65 18.79 9.28
N THR A 61 6.90 19.73 8.73
CA THR A 61 6.43 20.90 9.46
C THR A 61 4.98 20.76 9.89
N THR A 62 4.61 21.40 11.01
CA THR A 62 3.21 21.42 11.48
C THR A 62 2.22 21.89 10.43
N PRO A 63 2.49 22.98 9.65
CA PRO A 63 1.59 23.38 8.57
C PRO A 63 1.36 22.32 7.51
N LEU A 64 2.36 21.45 7.23
CA LEU A 64 2.19 20.33 6.31
C LEU A 64 1.22 19.30 6.87
N ILE A 65 1.37 18.94 8.15
CA ILE A 65 0.47 17.99 8.82
C ILE A 65 -0.97 18.53 8.81
N ASP A 66 -1.17 19.81 9.11
CA ASP A 66 -2.49 20.44 9.11
C ASP A 66 -3.13 20.44 7.71
N LYS A 67 -2.35 20.67 6.67
CA LYS A 67 -2.83 20.56 5.29
C LYS A 67 -3.18 19.12 4.92
N CYS A 68 -2.35 18.15 5.30
CA CYS A 68 -2.68 16.74 5.09
C CYS A 68 -4.01 16.37 5.76
N LYS A 69 -4.24 16.81 7.01
CA LYS A 69 -5.50 16.61 7.72
C LYS A 69 -6.67 17.27 6.99
N LYS A 70 -6.52 18.57 6.64
CA LYS A 70 -7.58 19.34 5.97
C LYS A 70 -8.03 18.73 4.64
N PHE A 71 -7.08 18.23 3.84
CA PHE A 71 -7.34 17.67 2.52
C PHE A 71 -7.45 16.14 2.51
N ASN A 72 -7.47 15.51 3.68
CA ASN A 72 -7.56 14.05 3.81
C ASN A 72 -6.46 13.34 2.99
N VAL A 73 -5.21 13.79 3.14
CA VAL A 73 -4.03 13.19 2.50
C VAL A 73 -3.36 12.28 3.52
N ALA A 74 -3.22 11.01 3.21
CA ALA A 74 -2.44 10.10 4.06
C ALA A 74 -0.95 10.47 3.99
N LEU A 75 -0.28 10.49 5.14
CA LEU A 75 1.15 10.74 5.26
C LEU A 75 1.84 9.50 5.82
N ILE A 76 2.71 8.90 5.03
CA ILE A 76 3.43 7.68 5.37
C ILE A 76 4.91 7.97 5.23
N VAL A 77 5.66 7.81 6.30
CA VAL A 77 7.13 7.97 6.31
C VAL A 77 7.77 6.64 6.67
N VAL A 78 8.65 6.18 5.82
CA VAL A 78 9.44 4.95 6.03
C VAL A 78 10.93 5.28 5.99
N ASN A 79 11.73 4.49 6.68
CA ASN A 79 13.19 4.59 6.54
C ASN A 79 13.67 3.98 5.21
N GLN A 80 14.98 4.02 4.94
CA GLN A 80 15.58 3.45 3.73
C GLN A 80 15.38 1.93 3.60
N SER A 81 15.13 1.23 4.72
CA SER A 81 14.80 -0.20 4.74
C SER A 81 13.28 -0.46 4.66
N PHE A 82 12.50 0.52 4.24
CA PHE A 82 11.04 0.49 4.14
C PHE A 82 10.30 0.16 5.44
N ARG A 83 10.95 0.33 6.60
CA ARG A 83 10.27 0.18 7.88
C ARG A 83 9.50 1.46 8.22
N PRO A 84 8.23 1.37 8.64
CA PRO A 84 7.44 2.54 9.02
C PRO A 84 8.09 3.28 10.19
N VAL A 85 8.25 4.60 10.03
CA VAL A 85 8.72 5.53 11.07
C VAL A 85 7.54 6.32 11.60
N PHE A 86 6.67 6.77 10.69
CA PHE A 86 5.48 7.54 11.02
C PHE A 86 4.40 7.29 9.98
N TYR A 87 3.15 7.22 10.42
CA TYR A 87 2.03 7.30 9.50
C TYR A 87 0.88 8.08 10.12
N TRP A 88 0.19 8.81 9.26
CA TRP A 88 -1.09 9.41 9.58
C TRP A 88 -2.04 9.18 8.39
N ALA A 89 -3.22 8.70 8.68
CA ALA A 89 -4.32 8.64 7.75
C ALA A 89 -5.60 8.94 8.51
N ASN A 90 -6.56 9.54 7.84
CA ASN A 90 -7.87 9.76 8.44
C ASN A 90 -8.53 8.41 8.67
N SER A 91 -8.47 7.93 9.90
CA SER A 91 -9.15 6.70 10.29
C SER A 91 -10.64 6.99 10.45
N ALA A 92 -11.46 6.05 10.02
CA ALA A 92 -12.90 6.08 10.27
C ALA A 92 -13.16 5.68 11.74
N GLU A 93 -12.66 6.49 12.70
CA GLU A 93 -12.78 6.18 14.14
C GLU A 93 -14.23 6.06 14.59
N ALA A 94 -15.15 6.69 13.88
CA ALA A 94 -16.58 6.72 14.20
C ALA A 94 -17.42 5.68 13.45
N ASN A 95 -16.84 4.73 12.72
CA ASN A 95 -17.66 3.74 12.00
C ASN A 95 -18.05 2.55 12.91
N TYR A 96 -18.86 2.86 13.91
CA TYR A 96 -19.39 1.88 14.87
C TYR A 96 -20.06 0.67 14.18
N LEU A 97 -20.85 0.92 13.12
CA LEU A 97 -21.54 -0.15 12.37
C LEU A 97 -20.57 -1.09 11.67
N LEU A 98 -19.46 -0.56 11.13
CA LEU A 98 -18.43 -1.38 10.52
C LEU A 98 -17.72 -2.24 11.56
N ARG A 99 -17.37 -1.67 12.71
CA ARG A 99 -16.76 -2.41 13.83
C ARG A 99 -17.71 -3.48 14.35
N GLN A 100 -18.97 -3.16 14.53
CA GLN A 100 -19.99 -4.15 14.93
C GLN A 100 -20.07 -5.31 13.94
N LYS A 101 -20.08 -5.05 12.63
CA LYS A 101 -20.03 -6.10 11.61
C LYS A 101 -18.75 -6.93 11.67
N GLN A 102 -17.61 -6.29 11.92
CA GLN A 102 -16.33 -7.00 12.08
C GLN A 102 -16.33 -7.92 13.31
N TYR A 103 -16.90 -7.49 14.43
CA TYR A 103 -17.02 -8.31 15.64
C TYR A 103 -18.05 -9.43 15.50
N ALA A 104 -19.12 -9.20 14.74
CA ALA A 104 -20.14 -10.20 14.46
C ALA A 104 -19.72 -11.21 13.38
N PHE A 105 -18.57 -11.00 12.72
CA PHE A 105 -18.08 -11.91 11.71
C PHE A 105 -17.66 -13.25 12.35
N SER A 106 -18.20 -14.35 11.83
CA SER A 106 -17.87 -15.68 12.34
C SER A 106 -16.41 -16.02 12.10
N LYS A 107 -15.73 -16.53 13.14
CA LYS A 107 -14.35 -17.02 13.03
C LYS A 107 -14.22 -18.23 12.09
N ASP A 108 -15.31 -18.95 11.88
CA ASP A 108 -15.35 -20.14 11.02
C ASP A 108 -15.58 -19.79 9.54
N ASP A 109 -15.96 -18.55 9.25
CA ASP A 109 -16.13 -18.08 7.87
C ASP A 109 -14.78 -17.67 7.27
N ILE A 110 -14.25 -18.54 6.43
CA ILE A 110 -12.99 -18.31 5.72
C ILE A 110 -13.16 -17.57 4.38
N SER A 111 -14.35 -17.09 4.04
CA SER A 111 -14.65 -16.47 2.74
C SER A 111 -13.74 -15.27 2.45
N ILE A 112 -13.58 -14.35 3.40
CA ILE A 112 -12.69 -13.18 3.25
C ILE A 112 -11.23 -13.61 3.15
N ALA A 113 -10.81 -14.57 3.99
CA ALA A 113 -9.45 -15.10 3.97
C ALA A 113 -9.13 -15.76 2.60
N LYS A 114 -10.07 -16.49 2.02
CA LYS A 114 -9.92 -17.04 0.64
C LYS A 114 -9.70 -15.94 -0.39
N VAL A 115 -10.46 -14.85 -0.34
CA VAL A 115 -10.30 -13.73 -1.27
C VAL A 115 -8.93 -13.08 -1.13
N LEU A 116 -8.46 -12.85 0.11
CA LEU A 116 -7.15 -12.26 0.36
C LEU A 116 -6.01 -13.15 -0.12
N VAL A 117 -6.04 -14.45 0.21
CA VAL A 117 -5.02 -15.42 -0.23
C VAL A 117 -5.03 -15.57 -1.75
N LYS A 118 -6.22 -15.64 -2.37
CA LYS A 118 -6.34 -15.68 -3.83
C LYS A 118 -5.70 -14.45 -4.49
N ASN A 119 -5.98 -13.26 -4.01
CA ASN A 119 -5.38 -12.03 -4.54
C ASN A 119 -3.87 -12.00 -4.33
N LYS A 120 -3.37 -12.48 -3.19
CA LYS A 120 -1.94 -12.59 -2.92
C LYS A 120 -1.25 -13.49 -3.95
N ILE A 121 -1.74 -14.72 -4.13
CA ILE A 121 -1.16 -15.70 -5.08
C ILE A 121 -1.22 -15.14 -6.50
N LYS A 122 -2.35 -14.54 -6.91
CA LYS A 122 -2.49 -13.93 -8.21
C LYS A 122 -1.47 -12.82 -8.46
N ASN A 123 -1.22 -11.95 -7.47
CA ASN A 123 -0.21 -10.91 -7.58
C ASN A 123 1.21 -11.48 -7.65
N GLN A 124 1.51 -12.58 -6.95
CA GLN A 124 2.78 -13.30 -7.06
C GLN A 124 2.98 -13.83 -8.50
N VAL A 125 1.99 -14.50 -9.07
CA VAL A 125 2.01 -14.97 -10.46
C VAL A 125 2.25 -13.82 -11.44
N GLU A 126 1.53 -12.71 -11.30
CA GLU A 126 1.70 -11.53 -12.15
C GLU A 126 3.11 -10.90 -12.01
N THR A 127 3.69 -10.95 -10.83
CA THR A 127 5.07 -10.49 -10.60
C THR A 127 6.07 -11.39 -11.29
N LEU A 128 5.92 -12.71 -11.17
CA LEU A 128 6.78 -13.69 -11.87
C LEU A 128 6.70 -13.53 -13.39
N LYS A 129 5.50 -13.32 -13.95
CA LYS A 129 5.32 -13.07 -15.40
C LYS A 129 6.03 -11.81 -15.91
N LYS A 130 6.20 -10.79 -15.03
CA LYS A 130 6.89 -9.55 -15.37
C LYS A 130 8.42 -9.63 -15.25
N THR A 131 8.97 -10.72 -14.72
CA THR A 131 10.42 -10.88 -14.66
C THR A 131 11.01 -11.05 -16.06
N ARG A 132 12.17 -10.41 -16.29
CA ARG A 132 12.83 -10.45 -17.62
C ARG A 132 13.38 -11.83 -17.99
N LYS A 133 13.65 -12.69 -17.01
CA LYS A 133 14.12 -14.06 -17.22
C LYS A 133 12.96 -15.03 -17.09
N THR A 134 12.49 -15.53 -18.21
CA THR A 134 11.47 -16.59 -18.26
C THR A 134 12.18 -17.91 -18.52
N ASP A 135 12.89 -18.41 -17.52
CA ASP A 135 13.51 -19.75 -17.55
C ASP A 135 12.48 -20.84 -17.18
N SER A 136 12.92 -22.11 -17.26
CA SER A 136 12.06 -23.26 -16.92
C SER A 136 11.61 -23.24 -15.45
N VAL A 137 12.44 -22.72 -14.54
CA VAL A 137 12.14 -22.63 -13.11
C VAL A 137 11.01 -21.62 -12.87
N THR A 138 11.09 -20.43 -13.49
CA THR A 138 10.06 -19.41 -13.39
C THR A 138 8.72 -19.90 -13.97
N LYS A 139 8.74 -20.64 -15.09
CA LYS A 139 7.52 -21.25 -15.65
C LYS A 139 6.90 -22.27 -14.70
N SER A 140 7.70 -23.16 -14.14
CA SER A 140 7.24 -24.15 -13.18
C SER A 140 6.63 -23.49 -11.92
N ALA A 141 7.24 -22.42 -11.41
CA ALA A 141 6.71 -21.67 -10.28
C ALA A 141 5.36 -20.99 -10.61
N ILE A 142 5.21 -20.43 -11.80
CA ILE A 142 3.94 -19.85 -12.27
C ILE A 142 2.84 -20.91 -12.34
N ASP A 143 3.14 -22.08 -12.93
CA ASP A 143 2.19 -23.18 -13.08
C ASP A 143 1.77 -23.70 -11.70
N PHE A 144 2.72 -23.89 -10.79
CA PHE A 144 2.45 -24.33 -9.43
C PHE A 144 1.61 -23.33 -8.63
N CYS A 145 1.93 -22.04 -8.68
CA CYS A 145 1.14 -21.00 -8.03
C CYS A 145 -0.28 -20.92 -8.62
N THR A 146 -0.44 -21.13 -9.92
CA THR A 146 -1.75 -21.13 -10.59
C THR A 146 -2.57 -22.35 -10.15
N ASP A 147 -1.96 -23.53 -9.96
CA ASP A 147 -2.61 -24.69 -9.36
C ASP A 147 -3.05 -24.42 -7.91
N CYS A 148 -2.18 -23.81 -7.10
CA CYS A 148 -2.51 -23.37 -5.75
C CYS A 148 -3.74 -22.44 -5.73
N GLU A 149 -3.84 -21.47 -6.67
CA GLU A 149 -5.02 -20.60 -6.79
C GLU A 149 -6.30 -21.39 -7.06
N SER A 150 -6.25 -22.38 -7.94
CA SER A 150 -7.42 -23.22 -8.30
C SER A 150 -7.94 -24.01 -7.11
N ARG A 151 -7.05 -24.56 -6.27
CA ARG A 151 -7.36 -25.34 -5.08
C ARG A 151 -8.06 -24.55 -3.97
N LEU A 152 -7.93 -23.23 -3.96
CA LEU A 152 -8.61 -22.37 -2.97
C LEU A 152 -10.13 -22.45 -3.06
N SER A 153 -10.69 -22.71 -4.24
CA SER A 153 -12.15 -22.79 -4.44
C SER A 153 -12.78 -23.93 -3.64
N THR A 154 -12.11 -25.05 -3.55
CA THR A 154 -12.59 -26.28 -2.86
C THR A 154 -12.23 -26.34 -1.39
N THR A 155 -11.35 -25.46 -0.91
CA THR A 155 -10.86 -25.45 0.47
C THR A 155 -11.89 -24.85 1.41
N ASN A 156 -12.28 -25.55 2.47
CA ASN A 156 -13.25 -25.09 3.48
C ASN A 156 -12.68 -25.03 4.90
N GLN A 157 -11.41 -25.34 5.09
CA GLN A 157 -10.74 -25.35 6.39
C GLN A 157 -9.61 -24.33 6.42
N TYR A 158 -9.48 -23.63 7.54
CA TYR A 158 -8.44 -22.61 7.75
C TYR A 158 -7.01 -23.16 7.59
N ASN A 159 -6.74 -24.32 8.19
CA ASN A 159 -5.41 -24.94 8.11
C ASN A 159 -5.03 -25.33 6.67
N SER A 160 -6.00 -25.82 5.89
CA SER A 160 -5.77 -26.12 4.47
C SER A 160 -5.52 -24.86 3.65
N LEU A 161 -6.23 -23.76 3.96
CA LEU A 161 -6.01 -22.46 3.33
C LEU A 161 -4.60 -21.93 3.60
N MET A 162 -4.14 -21.99 4.86
CA MET A 162 -2.78 -21.60 5.23
C MET A 162 -1.71 -22.49 4.58
N GLY A 163 -1.99 -23.79 4.48
CA GLY A 163 -1.09 -24.74 3.79
C GLY A 163 -0.89 -24.38 2.31
N ILE A 164 -1.98 -24.08 1.60
CA ILE A 164 -1.91 -23.64 0.19
C ILE A 164 -1.16 -22.31 0.05
N GLU A 165 -1.42 -21.35 0.93
CA GLU A 165 -0.73 -20.06 0.93
C GLU A 165 0.78 -20.22 1.18
N GLY A 166 1.16 -21.07 2.15
CA GLY A 166 2.56 -21.38 2.46
C GLY A 166 3.29 -22.08 1.31
N LEU A 167 2.63 -23.03 0.63
CA LEU A 167 3.19 -23.71 -0.56
C LEU A 167 3.43 -22.71 -1.69
N ALA A 168 2.44 -21.87 -2.01
CA ALA A 168 2.60 -20.85 -3.05
C ALA A 168 3.71 -19.83 -2.70
N ALA A 169 3.84 -19.44 -1.44
CA ALA A 169 4.87 -18.52 -0.99
C ALA A 169 6.29 -19.13 -1.04
N LYS A 170 6.43 -20.44 -0.90
CA LYS A 170 7.71 -21.16 -0.98
C LYS A 170 8.24 -21.22 -2.41
N GLU A 171 7.35 -21.39 -3.38
CA GLU A 171 7.72 -21.51 -4.79
C GLU A 171 7.87 -20.14 -5.48
N TYR A 172 7.33 -19.06 -4.87
CA TYR A 172 7.48 -17.69 -5.33
C TYR A 172 8.87 -17.12 -5.02
#